data_8b9610b4aca343542948d4336a81f6b5
#
_entry.id   8b9610b4aca343542948d4336a81f6b5
#
_cell.length_a   1.000
_cell.length_b   1.000
_cell.length_c   1.000
_cell.angle_alpha   90.00
_cell.angle_beta   90.00
_cell.angle_gamma   90.00
#
_symmetry.space_group_name_H-M   'P 1'
#
loop_
_entity.id
_entity.type
_entity.pdbx_description
1 polymer ?
#
loop_
_entity_poly.entity_id
_entity_poly.type
_entity_poly.pdbx_seq_one_letter_code
_entity_poly.pdbx_strand_id
1 'polypeptide(L)'
;AVLEEAAKVCEEILFPINRSGDEEGCTWDDGVVTTPKGFKEAYQTFAEGGWTGIACDPAYGGQGAPKSINALVEEMICSTNLSFGMYPGLSFGAYAAMHAHASDELKDKYLPKMVEGTWSGTMCLTEPHCGTDLGIIKSKAEPLDDGSYAITGTKIFISAGEHDLTENIIHLVLAKLPDAPSGTKGISLFLVPKFMVSDDGSLADRNAVKCGSIEHKMGIKASSTCVMNFDGAVGYLVGEPHQGMPAMFTMMNQERLSVGIQGLGLGEAAYQGARAYAKDRLQGRALTGAKSPNQPADSIIVHPDVRRMLLTAKATNEGCRAMGMWVARALDTAKHHEDPVKREEADEFVQLMTPIVKALFTDWGFDNTNLGVQVFGGHGYIREWGMEQYVRDARIAQIYEGTNGIQALDLVGRKMPSKAGRYLRRFFHPVKEYIDANVSNGELGEFVQPLAKAFMRLQQATGELAQRGMKNPDEAGAAATEFLHLFGLVAVGFMWARMAEIALAKQGDDEDGFYKGKLITAKFYMERVLPQSGALFSQIMSGSSTMMELDEELF
;
A
#
# COMPACT_ATOMS: atom_id res chain seq x y z
N ALA A 1 -23.08 2.23 -8.78
CA ALA A 1 -22.72 2.16 -10.22
C ALA A 1 -21.22 1.93 -10.40
N VAL A 2 -20.31 2.92 -10.09
CA VAL A 2 -18.86 2.77 -10.34
C VAL A 2 -18.27 1.52 -9.67
N LEU A 3 -18.54 1.29 -8.39
CA LEU A 3 -18.01 0.13 -7.65
C LEU A 3 -18.61 -1.20 -8.14
N GLU A 4 -19.84 -1.22 -8.61
CA GLU A 4 -20.48 -2.41 -9.18
C GLU A 4 -19.84 -2.79 -10.52
N GLU A 5 -19.53 -1.80 -11.36
CA GLU A 5 -18.80 -2.05 -12.63
C GLU A 5 -17.34 -2.44 -12.37
N ALA A 6 -16.67 -1.83 -11.39
CA ALA A 6 -15.34 -2.24 -10.99
C ALA A 6 -15.32 -3.71 -10.52
N ALA A 7 -16.32 -4.13 -9.73
CA ALA A 7 -16.45 -5.51 -9.29
C ALA A 7 -16.56 -6.49 -10.47
N LYS A 8 -17.37 -6.17 -11.49
CA LYS A 8 -17.48 -7.02 -12.71
C LYS A 8 -16.14 -7.15 -13.44
N VAL A 9 -15.45 -6.03 -13.67
CA VAL A 9 -14.12 -6.06 -14.30
C VAL A 9 -13.16 -6.94 -13.50
N CYS A 10 -13.17 -6.80 -12.17
CA CYS A 10 -12.31 -7.59 -11.29
C CYS A 10 -12.66 -9.08 -11.32
N GLU A 11 -13.95 -9.44 -11.23
CA GLU A 11 -14.39 -10.83 -11.15
C GLU A 11 -14.37 -11.55 -12.51
N GLU A 12 -14.74 -10.87 -13.60
CA GLU A 12 -14.93 -11.49 -14.90
C GLU A 12 -13.69 -11.41 -15.79
N ILE A 13 -12.81 -10.40 -15.60
CA ILE A 13 -11.64 -10.16 -16.44
C ILE A 13 -10.32 -10.42 -15.69
N LEU A 14 -10.14 -9.86 -14.48
CA LEU A 14 -8.86 -9.90 -13.79
C LEU A 14 -8.66 -11.19 -12.99
N PHE A 15 -9.68 -11.64 -12.28
CA PHE A 15 -9.58 -12.85 -11.45
C PHE A 15 -9.28 -14.13 -12.26
N PRO A 16 -9.90 -14.38 -13.43
CA PRO A 16 -9.62 -15.60 -14.21
C PRO A 16 -8.17 -15.77 -14.64
N ILE A 17 -7.44 -14.66 -14.85
CA ILE A 17 -6.04 -14.68 -15.29
C ILE A 17 -5.03 -14.56 -14.12
N ASN A 18 -5.48 -14.50 -12.87
CA ASN A 18 -4.59 -14.33 -11.72
C ASN A 18 -3.68 -15.56 -11.53
N ARG A 19 -4.28 -16.73 -11.46
CA ARG A 19 -3.53 -17.98 -11.23
C ARG A 19 -2.70 -18.38 -12.44
N SER A 20 -3.30 -18.37 -13.64
CA SER A 20 -2.58 -18.70 -14.88
C SER A 20 -1.39 -17.74 -15.11
N GLY A 21 -1.57 -16.47 -14.79
CA GLY A 21 -0.50 -15.48 -14.85
C GLY A 21 0.65 -15.75 -13.87
N ASP A 22 0.35 -16.19 -12.64
CA ASP A 22 1.39 -16.60 -11.67
C ASP A 22 2.13 -17.86 -12.10
N GLU A 23 1.42 -18.82 -12.70
CA GLU A 23 2.02 -20.07 -13.19
C GLU A 23 2.93 -19.84 -14.40
N GLU A 24 2.52 -18.98 -15.35
CA GLU A 24 3.27 -18.66 -16.56
C GLU A 24 4.40 -17.66 -16.29
N GLY A 25 4.11 -16.57 -15.58
CA GLY A 25 5.05 -15.47 -15.34
C GLY A 25 5.36 -14.65 -16.60
N CYS A 26 6.13 -13.57 -16.44
CA CYS A 26 6.67 -12.81 -17.56
C CYS A 26 7.88 -13.50 -18.18
N THR A 27 8.08 -13.33 -19.48
CA THR A 27 9.27 -13.81 -20.20
C THR A 27 10.10 -12.63 -20.72
N TRP A 28 11.43 -12.80 -20.78
CA TRP A 28 12.35 -11.82 -21.30
C TRP A 28 13.19 -12.43 -22.42
N ASP A 29 13.31 -11.71 -23.54
CA ASP A 29 14.15 -12.09 -24.68
C ASP A 29 14.77 -10.83 -25.29
N ASP A 30 16.09 -10.72 -25.22
CA ASP A 30 16.91 -9.62 -25.77
C ASP A 30 16.34 -8.19 -25.55
N GLY A 31 15.86 -7.93 -24.35
CA GLY A 31 15.37 -6.60 -23.94
C GLY A 31 13.87 -6.39 -24.13
N VAL A 32 13.16 -7.38 -24.66
CA VAL A 32 11.71 -7.39 -24.77
C VAL A 32 11.12 -8.25 -23.66
N VAL A 33 10.06 -7.75 -23.04
CA VAL A 33 9.30 -8.48 -22.02
C VAL A 33 7.90 -8.75 -22.53
N THR A 34 7.50 -10.01 -22.48
CA THR A 34 6.14 -10.45 -22.79
C THR A 34 5.42 -10.82 -21.49
N THR A 35 4.24 -10.26 -21.30
CA THR A 35 3.37 -10.57 -20.16
C THR A 35 2.65 -11.90 -20.39
N PRO A 36 2.13 -12.57 -19.31
CA PRO A 36 1.38 -13.81 -19.47
C PRO A 36 0.15 -13.65 -20.34
N LYS A 37 -0.28 -14.76 -20.93
CA LYS A 37 -1.47 -14.82 -21.77
C LYS A 37 -2.70 -14.26 -21.06
N GLY A 38 -3.44 -13.42 -21.77
CA GLY A 38 -4.65 -12.75 -21.28
C GLY A 38 -4.41 -11.39 -20.62
N PHE A 39 -3.16 -11.06 -20.24
CA PHE A 39 -2.86 -9.77 -19.59
C PHE A 39 -3.01 -8.59 -20.54
N LYS A 40 -2.59 -8.74 -21.80
CA LYS A 40 -2.68 -7.68 -22.80
C LYS A 40 -4.13 -7.33 -23.12
N GLU A 41 -4.97 -8.32 -23.35
CA GLU A 41 -6.39 -8.16 -23.60
C GLU A 41 -7.12 -7.57 -22.39
N ALA A 42 -6.79 -8.04 -21.19
CA ALA A 42 -7.34 -7.51 -19.94
C ALA A 42 -6.95 -6.03 -19.74
N TYR A 43 -5.69 -5.67 -20.01
CA TYR A 43 -5.22 -4.29 -19.91
C TYR A 43 -5.92 -3.38 -20.93
N GLN A 44 -6.07 -3.83 -22.15
CA GLN A 44 -6.80 -3.09 -23.19
C GLN A 44 -8.25 -2.83 -22.75
N THR A 45 -8.96 -3.87 -22.31
CA THR A 45 -10.34 -3.73 -21.81
C THR A 45 -10.42 -2.78 -20.61
N PHE A 46 -9.44 -2.84 -19.71
CA PHE A 46 -9.35 -1.96 -18.54
C PHE A 46 -9.13 -0.49 -18.94
N ALA A 47 -8.23 -0.23 -19.89
CA ALA A 47 -7.96 1.10 -20.41
C ALA A 47 -9.15 1.68 -21.20
N GLU A 48 -9.75 0.89 -22.11
CA GLU A 48 -10.95 1.27 -22.87
C GLU A 48 -12.14 1.58 -21.96
N GLY A 49 -12.24 0.91 -20.81
CA GLY A 49 -13.22 1.21 -19.75
C GLY A 49 -12.94 2.51 -18.97
N GLY A 50 -11.81 3.18 -19.24
CA GLY A 50 -11.42 4.43 -18.58
C GLY A 50 -10.92 4.26 -17.13
N TRP A 51 -10.61 3.04 -16.70
CA TRP A 51 -10.19 2.75 -15.34
C TRP A 51 -8.80 3.30 -15.00
N THR A 52 -7.91 3.44 -15.99
CA THR A 52 -6.58 4.06 -15.85
C THR A 52 -6.67 5.53 -15.45
N GLY A 53 -7.69 6.24 -15.94
CA GLY A 53 -7.90 7.67 -15.72
C GLY A 53 -8.94 8.02 -14.65
N ILE A 54 -9.45 7.05 -13.87
CA ILE A 54 -10.58 7.27 -12.96
C ILE A 54 -10.37 8.44 -11.97
N ALA A 55 -9.20 8.58 -11.38
CA ALA A 55 -8.86 9.64 -10.43
C ALA A 55 -7.97 10.74 -11.03
N CYS A 56 -7.72 10.71 -12.34
CA CYS A 56 -6.93 11.70 -13.05
C CYS A 56 -7.75 12.97 -13.36
N ASP A 57 -7.03 14.07 -13.61
CA ASP A 57 -7.62 15.38 -13.90
C ASP A 57 -8.38 15.36 -15.24
N PRO A 58 -9.64 15.85 -15.26
CA PRO A 58 -10.40 16.00 -16.51
C PRO A 58 -9.73 16.86 -17.58
N ALA A 59 -8.83 17.78 -17.20
CA ALA A 59 -8.07 18.59 -18.16
C ALA A 59 -7.19 17.73 -19.09
N TYR A 60 -6.80 16.54 -18.64
CA TYR A 60 -6.00 15.58 -19.42
C TYR A 60 -6.78 14.32 -19.81
N GLY A 61 -8.13 14.36 -19.76
CA GLY A 61 -9.00 13.26 -20.14
C GLY A 61 -9.39 12.31 -19.00
N GLY A 62 -9.03 12.62 -17.75
CA GLY A 62 -9.42 11.84 -16.58
C GLY A 62 -10.88 12.02 -16.17
N GLN A 63 -11.36 11.18 -15.26
CA GLN A 63 -12.74 11.24 -14.76
C GLN A 63 -12.89 12.08 -13.49
N GLY A 64 -11.79 12.47 -12.84
CA GLY A 64 -11.79 13.30 -11.64
C GLY A 64 -12.46 12.67 -10.42
N ALA A 65 -12.54 11.35 -10.35
CA ALA A 65 -13.12 10.67 -9.20
C ALA A 65 -12.30 10.91 -7.92
N PRO A 66 -12.94 11.03 -6.75
CA PRO A 66 -12.23 11.15 -5.49
C PRO A 66 -11.27 9.98 -5.22
N LYS A 67 -10.14 10.25 -4.55
CA LYS A 67 -9.19 9.20 -4.15
C LYS A 67 -9.85 8.14 -3.26
N SER A 68 -10.84 8.52 -2.45
CA SER A 68 -11.62 7.57 -1.65
C SER A 68 -12.39 6.55 -2.49
N ILE A 69 -12.89 6.91 -3.67
CA ILE A 69 -13.52 5.94 -4.59
C ILE A 69 -12.43 5.09 -5.27
N ASN A 70 -11.36 5.72 -5.75
CA ASN A 70 -10.25 4.99 -6.39
C ASN A 70 -9.63 3.96 -5.45
N ALA A 71 -9.46 4.27 -4.17
CA ALA A 71 -8.91 3.34 -3.18
C ALA A 71 -9.76 2.06 -2.98
N LEU A 72 -11.08 2.16 -3.11
CA LEU A 72 -11.97 0.98 -3.09
C LEU A 72 -11.81 0.15 -4.36
N VAL A 73 -11.65 0.79 -5.51
CA VAL A 73 -11.36 0.10 -6.79
C VAL A 73 -9.98 -0.58 -6.72
N GLU A 74 -8.97 0.11 -6.20
CA GLU A 74 -7.63 -0.47 -5.96
C GLU A 74 -7.69 -1.71 -5.07
N GLU A 75 -8.49 -1.71 -3.99
CA GLU A 75 -8.67 -2.88 -3.13
C GLU A 75 -9.26 -4.05 -3.90
N MET A 76 -10.29 -3.83 -4.74
CA MET A 76 -10.88 -4.87 -5.58
C MET A 76 -9.86 -5.45 -6.57
N ILE A 77 -9.08 -4.60 -7.25
CA ILE A 77 -8.03 -5.05 -8.18
C ILE A 77 -6.97 -5.88 -7.44
N CYS A 78 -6.47 -5.38 -6.30
CA CYS A 78 -5.44 -6.07 -5.53
C CYS A 78 -5.91 -7.42 -4.96
N SER A 79 -7.20 -7.52 -4.60
CA SER A 79 -7.78 -8.77 -4.11
C SER A 79 -8.01 -9.81 -5.21
N THR A 80 -8.17 -9.39 -6.45
CA THR A 80 -8.42 -10.29 -7.60
C THR A 80 -7.16 -10.63 -8.39
N ASN A 81 -6.28 -9.65 -8.65
CA ASN A 81 -5.03 -9.86 -9.38
C ASN A 81 -4.01 -8.75 -9.06
N LEU A 82 -3.22 -8.93 -8.01
CA LEU A 82 -2.21 -7.93 -7.63
C LEU A 82 -1.16 -7.73 -8.73
N SER A 83 -0.73 -8.80 -9.41
CA SER A 83 0.25 -8.70 -10.51
C SER A 83 -0.23 -7.75 -11.61
N PHE A 84 -1.51 -7.82 -11.98
CA PHE A 84 -2.11 -6.89 -12.93
C PHE A 84 -2.15 -5.46 -12.37
N GLY A 85 -2.57 -5.31 -11.12
CA GLY A 85 -2.72 -4.00 -10.46
C GLY A 85 -1.43 -3.17 -10.40
N MET A 86 -0.26 -3.83 -10.47
CA MET A 86 1.03 -3.15 -10.50
C MET A 86 1.21 -2.23 -11.72
N TYR A 87 0.66 -2.60 -12.89
CA TYR A 87 0.82 -1.81 -14.13
C TYR A 87 0.06 -0.48 -14.08
N PRO A 88 -1.27 -0.45 -13.86
CA PRO A 88 -1.99 0.82 -13.76
C PRO A 88 -1.62 1.61 -12.49
N GLY A 89 -1.27 0.95 -11.38
CA GLY A 89 -0.86 1.61 -10.13
C GLY A 89 0.37 2.48 -10.32
N LEU A 90 1.46 1.94 -10.85
CA LEU A 90 2.68 2.70 -11.10
C LEU A 90 2.48 3.80 -12.16
N SER A 91 1.65 3.55 -13.17
CA SER A 91 1.29 4.57 -14.17
C SER A 91 0.57 5.75 -13.52
N PHE A 92 -0.35 5.49 -12.58
CA PHE A 92 -1.03 6.54 -11.83
C PHE A 92 -0.07 7.32 -10.91
N GLY A 93 0.87 6.65 -10.26
CA GLY A 93 1.91 7.30 -9.46
C GLY A 93 2.81 8.21 -10.30
N ALA A 94 3.27 7.75 -11.47
CA ALA A 94 4.05 8.56 -12.39
C ALA A 94 3.25 9.77 -12.92
N TYR A 95 1.97 9.55 -13.28
CA TYR A 95 1.05 10.64 -13.62
C TYR A 95 0.97 11.69 -12.51
N ALA A 96 0.79 11.27 -11.25
CA ALA A 96 0.64 12.18 -10.13
C ALA A 96 1.90 13.06 -9.90
N ALA A 97 3.10 12.48 -10.02
CA ALA A 97 4.35 13.23 -9.92
C ALA A 97 4.50 14.24 -11.08
N MET A 98 4.21 13.83 -12.31
CA MET A 98 4.26 14.70 -13.47
C MET A 98 3.22 15.81 -13.40
N HIS A 99 1.98 15.48 -13.03
CA HIS A 99 0.90 16.46 -12.88
C HIS A 99 1.25 17.57 -11.88
N ALA A 100 1.94 17.21 -10.78
CA ALA A 100 2.32 18.16 -9.74
C ALA A 100 3.57 19.01 -10.08
N HIS A 101 4.54 18.45 -10.81
CA HIS A 101 5.89 19.01 -10.89
C HIS A 101 6.41 19.26 -12.30
N ALA A 102 5.87 18.62 -13.34
CA ALA A 102 6.34 18.82 -14.71
C ALA A 102 5.95 20.20 -15.26
N SER A 103 6.67 20.68 -16.26
CA SER A 103 6.27 21.86 -17.02
C SER A 103 4.95 21.59 -17.77
N ASP A 104 4.23 22.66 -18.11
CA ASP A 104 2.97 22.52 -18.85
C ASP A 104 3.18 21.84 -20.21
N GLU A 105 4.31 22.12 -20.89
CA GLU A 105 4.69 21.46 -22.13
C GLU A 105 4.81 19.94 -21.97
N LEU A 106 5.50 19.46 -20.93
CA LEU A 106 5.62 18.03 -20.65
C LEU A 106 4.27 17.42 -20.24
N LYS A 107 3.45 18.14 -19.47
CA LYS A 107 2.10 17.67 -19.12
C LYS A 107 1.22 17.48 -20.35
N ASP A 108 1.15 18.50 -21.20
CA ASP A 108 0.31 18.45 -22.40
C ASP A 108 0.75 17.36 -23.39
N LYS A 109 2.06 17.08 -23.46
CA LYS A 109 2.63 16.06 -24.35
C LYS A 109 2.43 14.63 -23.85
N TYR A 110 2.52 14.38 -22.54
CA TYR A 110 2.58 13.02 -22.00
C TYR A 110 1.34 12.58 -21.22
N LEU A 111 0.72 13.50 -20.44
CA LEU A 111 -0.37 13.11 -19.52
C LEU A 111 -1.61 12.56 -20.23
N PRO A 112 -2.09 13.12 -21.37
CA PRO A 112 -3.29 12.60 -22.01
C PRO A 112 -3.18 11.11 -22.37
N LYS A 113 -2.06 10.68 -22.94
CA LYS A 113 -1.80 9.29 -23.31
C LYS A 113 -1.61 8.37 -22.11
N MET A 114 -1.05 8.88 -21.00
CA MET A 114 -0.95 8.14 -19.75
C MET A 114 -2.31 7.97 -19.08
N VAL A 115 -3.17 8.98 -19.11
CA VAL A 115 -4.55 8.92 -18.59
C VAL A 115 -5.42 7.96 -19.39
N GLU A 116 -5.31 8.00 -20.72
CA GLU A 116 -5.97 7.07 -21.63
C GLU A 116 -5.53 5.60 -21.40
N GLY A 117 -4.31 5.38 -20.88
CA GLY A 117 -3.72 4.06 -20.66
C GLY A 117 -2.98 3.50 -21.87
N THR A 118 -2.86 4.25 -22.97
CA THR A 118 -2.04 3.87 -24.14
C THR A 118 -0.55 3.95 -23.85
N TRP A 119 -0.14 4.79 -22.92
CA TRP A 119 1.21 4.85 -22.37
C TRP A 119 1.18 4.58 -20.87
N SER A 120 2.18 3.85 -20.37
CA SER A 120 2.35 3.56 -18.95
C SER A 120 3.46 4.39 -18.32
N GLY A 121 3.56 4.35 -17.00
CA GLY A 121 4.59 5.05 -16.26
C GLY A 121 5.33 4.13 -15.29
N THR A 122 6.57 4.46 -14.95
CA THR A 122 7.38 3.75 -13.97
C THR A 122 8.15 4.69 -13.06
N MET A 123 8.66 4.13 -11.96
CA MET A 123 9.50 4.79 -10.99
C MET A 123 10.87 4.10 -10.93
N CYS A 124 11.94 4.80 -11.32
CA CYS A 124 13.29 4.27 -11.44
C CYS A 124 14.23 4.90 -10.40
N LEU A 125 14.25 4.34 -9.17
CA LEU A 125 15.04 4.84 -8.04
C LEU A 125 16.24 3.97 -7.74
N THR A 126 15.96 2.69 -7.43
CA THR A 126 16.90 1.71 -6.86
C THR A 126 18.02 1.37 -7.84
N GLU A 127 19.24 1.31 -7.32
CA GLU A 127 20.42 0.85 -8.06
C GLU A 127 21.02 -0.39 -7.40
N PRO A 128 21.89 -1.18 -8.05
CA PRO A 128 22.43 -2.43 -7.50
C PRO A 128 23.06 -2.33 -6.11
N HIS A 129 23.56 -1.15 -5.74
CA HIS A 129 24.24 -0.89 -4.48
C HIS A 129 23.43 -0.06 -3.48
N CYS A 130 22.23 0.41 -3.84
CA CYS A 130 21.40 1.23 -2.96
C CYS A 130 19.91 1.14 -3.30
N GLY A 131 19.09 1.06 -2.26
CA GLY A 131 17.63 1.11 -2.36
C GLY A 131 17.05 2.02 -1.28
N THR A 132 17.34 1.74 -0.02
CA THR A 132 16.91 2.56 1.13
C THR A 132 17.65 3.89 1.20
N ASP A 133 18.97 3.89 1.01
CA ASP A 133 19.79 5.11 0.96
C ASP A 133 20.00 5.55 -0.49
N LEU A 134 19.09 6.40 -0.98
CA LEU A 134 19.20 6.97 -2.32
C LEU A 134 20.28 8.06 -2.44
N GLY A 135 20.86 8.55 -1.33
CA GLY A 135 21.93 9.54 -1.34
C GLY A 135 23.17 9.10 -2.11
N ILE A 136 23.38 7.79 -2.25
CA ILE A 136 24.55 7.18 -2.89
C ILE A 136 24.29 6.70 -4.32
N ILE A 137 23.18 7.07 -4.98
CA ILE A 137 22.93 6.74 -6.39
C ILE A 137 24.06 7.26 -7.28
N LYS A 138 24.36 6.51 -8.34
CA LYS A 138 25.42 6.80 -9.30
C LYS A 138 24.92 7.20 -10.69
N SER A 139 23.64 7.03 -10.99
CA SER A 139 23.05 7.47 -12.26
C SER A 139 23.27 8.97 -12.46
N LYS A 140 23.68 9.33 -13.69
CA LYS A 140 24.03 10.69 -14.08
C LYS A 140 23.06 11.23 -15.12
N ALA A 141 22.91 12.55 -15.13
CA ALA A 141 22.19 13.31 -16.15
C ALA A 141 23.11 14.43 -16.67
N GLU A 142 23.60 14.30 -17.89
CA GLU A 142 24.48 15.27 -18.52
C GLU A 142 23.67 16.18 -19.46
N PRO A 143 23.74 17.53 -19.30
CA PRO A 143 23.00 18.46 -20.16
C PRO A 143 23.38 18.31 -21.64
N LEU A 144 22.38 18.40 -22.52
CA LEU A 144 22.54 18.45 -23.99
C LEU A 144 22.23 19.85 -24.50
N ASP A 145 22.68 20.16 -25.73
CA ASP A 145 22.58 21.50 -26.34
C ASP A 145 21.12 21.95 -26.60
N ASP A 146 20.19 21.01 -26.68
CA ASP A 146 18.75 21.26 -26.90
C ASP A 146 17.94 21.45 -25.60
N GLY A 147 18.61 21.47 -24.46
CA GLY A 147 17.97 21.61 -23.14
C GLY A 147 17.46 20.31 -22.54
N SER A 148 17.61 19.18 -23.24
CA SER A 148 17.38 17.84 -22.70
C SER A 148 18.63 17.32 -21.96
N TYR A 149 18.60 16.09 -21.48
CA TYR A 149 19.68 15.46 -20.72
C TYR A 149 19.97 14.05 -21.22
N ALA A 150 21.23 13.67 -21.26
CA ALA A 150 21.68 12.30 -21.47
C ALA A 150 21.72 11.57 -20.12
N ILE A 151 20.83 10.61 -19.92
CA ILE A 151 20.73 9.82 -18.68
C ILE A 151 21.55 8.55 -18.83
N THR A 152 22.47 8.32 -17.89
CA THR A 152 23.33 7.12 -17.88
C THR A 152 23.33 6.47 -16.50
N GLY A 153 23.09 5.16 -16.45
CA GLY A 153 23.11 4.34 -15.24
C GLY A 153 22.23 3.10 -15.34
N THR A 154 22.27 2.28 -14.28
CA THR A 154 21.46 1.05 -14.19
C THR A 154 20.55 1.14 -12.99
N LYS A 155 19.28 0.90 -13.22
CA LYS A 155 18.23 0.83 -12.21
C LYS A 155 17.71 -0.61 -12.08
N ILE A 156 17.50 -1.10 -10.86
CA ILE A 156 17.04 -2.45 -10.60
C ILE A 156 15.70 -2.46 -9.86
N PHE A 157 15.04 -3.60 -9.90
CA PHE A 157 13.71 -3.81 -9.30
C PHE A 157 12.64 -2.86 -9.84
N ILE A 158 12.74 -2.51 -11.13
CA ILE A 158 11.79 -1.59 -11.74
C ILE A 158 10.54 -2.36 -12.17
N SER A 159 9.48 -2.20 -11.40
CA SER A 159 8.17 -2.75 -11.75
C SER A 159 7.66 -2.10 -13.02
N ALA A 160 7.12 -2.92 -13.94
CA ALA A 160 6.63 -2.49 -15.25
C ALA A 160 7.69 -1.71 -16.09
N GLY A 161 9.00 -1.94 -15.84
CA GLY A 161 10.07 -1.26 -16.57
C GLY A 161 10.08 -1.57 -18.07
N GLU A 162 9.68 -2.77 -18.45
CA GLU A 162 9.45 -3.20 -19.83
C GLU A 162 8.29 -4.18 -19.85
N HIS A 163 7.40 -4.05 -20.81
CA HIS A 163 6.25 -4.93 -21.05
C HIS A 163 5.60 -4.65 -22.41
N ASP A 164 4.66 -5.50 -22.82
CA ASP A 164 3.95 -5.44 -24.09
C ASP A 164 2.50 -4.92 -24.01
N LEU A 165 2.11 -4.32 -22.86
CA LEU A 165 0.73 -3.86 -22.61
C LEU A 165 0.43 -2.50 -23.24
N THR A 166 1.43 -1.63 -23.40
CA THR A 166 1.28 -0.24 -23.87
C THR A 166 2.24 0.09 -25.00
N GLU A 167 1.90 1.11 -25.78
CA GLU A 167 2.73 1.56 -26.91
C GLU A 167 4.03 2.22 -26.46
N ASN A 168 4.02 2.93 -25.34
CA ASN A 168 5.18 3.62 -24.76
C ASN A 168 5.21 3.45 -23.24
N ILE A 169 6.40 3.59 -22.66
CA ILE A 169 6.62 3.58 -21.21
C ILE A 169 7.38 4.83 -20.82
N ILE A 170 6.86 5.58 -19.87
CA ILE A 170 7.43 6.83 -19.40
C ILE A 170 8.12 6.58 -18.05
N HIS A 171 9.45 6.55 -18.08
CA HIS A 171 10.25 6.30 -16.89
C HIS A 171 10.53 7.60 -16.13
N LEU A 172 10.15 7.65 -14.85
CA LEU A 172 10.58 8.72 -13.94
C LEU A 172 11.87 8.29 -13.24
N VAL A 173 13.00 8.89 -13.62
CA VAL A 173 14.34 8.44 -13.26
C VAL A 173 15.01 9.43 -12.32
N LEU A 174 15.48 8.95 -11.15
CA LEU A 174 16.34 9.73 -10.27
C LEU A 174 17.80 9.66 -10.74
N ALA A 175 18.41 10.83 -10.99
CA ALA A 175 19.81 10.94 -11.38
C ALA A 175 20.44 12.22 -10.82
N LYS A 176 21.77 12.33 -10.88
CA LYS A 176 22.54 13.49 -10.43
C LYS A 176 23.10 14.27 -11.61
N LEU A 177 22.99 15.59 -11.55
CA LEU A 177 23.65 16.53 -12.44
C LEU A 177 25.17 16.58 -12.14
N PRO A 178 26.02 17.05 -13.08
CA PRO A 178 27.48 17.09 -12.88
C PRO A 178 27.95 17.79 -11.61
N ASP A 179 27.33 18.92 -11.27
CA ASP A 179 27.70 19.77 -10.13
C ASP A 179 26.74 19.57 -8.92
N ALA A 180 26.10 18.41 -8.83
CA ALA A 180 25.10 18.14 -7.81
C ALA A 180 25.72 18.05 -6.41
N PRO A 181 25.08 18.64 -5.38
CA PRO A 181 25.44 18.42 -3.99
C PRO A 181 25.48 16.93 -3.63
N SER A 182 26.28 16.56 -2.64
CA SER A 182 26.33 15.19 -2.14
C SER A 182 25.02 14.78 -1.46
N GLY A 183 24.76 13.46 -1.41
CA GLY A 183 23.60 12.89 -0.75
C GLY A 183 22.30 13.12 -1.53
N THR A 184 21.18 13.04 -0.81
CA THR A 184 19.83 13.16 -1.41
C THR A 184 19.51 14.58 -1.92
N LYS A 185 20.21 15.60 -1.42
CA LYS A 185 20.03 17.00 -1.84
C LYS A 185 20.51 17.29 -3.26
N GLY A 186 21.31 16.39 -3.86
CA GLY A 186 21.80 16.54 -5.24
C GLY A 186 20.98 15.76 -6.27
N ILE A 187 19.89 15.12 -5.88
CA ILE A 187 19.09 14.28 -6.76
C ILE A 187 18.07 15.12 -7.52
N SER A 188 18.02 14.92 -8.84
CA SER A 188 17.02 15.48 -9.74
C SER A 188 16.14 14.37 -10.33
N LEU A 189 14.95 14.73 -10.80
CA LEU A 189 13.99 13.82 -11.42
C LEU A 189 13.92 14.08 -12.92
N PHE A 190 13.96 13.01 -13.71
CA PHE A 190 13.90 13.09 -15.18
C PHE A 190 12.80 12.18 -15.71
N LEU A 191 12.08 12.69 -16.70
CA LEU A 191 11.19 11.92 -17.56
C LEU A 191 12.01 11.36 -18.71
N VAL A 192 12.02 10.03 -18.87
CA VAL A 192 12.74 9.32 -19.94
C VAL A 192 11.75 8.40 -20.65
N PRO A 193 11.30 8.73 -21.89
CA PRO A 193 10.38 7.87 -22.61
C PRO A 193 11.12 6.67 -23.23
N LYS A 194 10.47 5.52 -23.33
CA LYS A 194 10.98 4.33 -24.04
C LYS A 194 11.12 4.58 -25.53
N PHE A 195 10.14 5.23 -26.14
CA PHE A 195 10.20 5.77 -27.48
C PHE A 195 10.07 7.28 -27.43
N MET A 196 10.89 7.96 -28.20
CA MET A 196 10.82 9.41 -28.33
C MET A 196 9.45 9.83 -28.87
N VAL A 197 9.01 11.01 -28.53
CA VAL A 197 7.71 11.55 -28.92
C VAL A 197 7.93 12.80 -29.75
N SER A 198 7.44 12.82 -30.98
CA SER A 198 7.48 13.97 -31.87
C SER A 198 6.56 15.11 -31.39
N ASP A 199 6.64 16.28 -32.00
CA ASP A 199 5.82 17.44 -31.61
C ASP A 199 4.32 17.25 -31.92
N ASP A 200 4.01 16.38 -32.88
CA ASP A 200 2.63 15.99 -33.21
C ASP A 200 2.07 14.88 -32.29
N GLY A 201 2.85 14.43 -31.29
CA GLY A 201 2.47 13.37 -30.36
C GLY A 201 2.66 11.94 -30.89
N SER A 202 3.18 11.77 -32.10
CA SER A 202 3.50 10.45 -32.65
C SER A 202 4.78 9.85 -32.03
N LEU A 203 4.85 8.51 -32.01
CA LEU A 203 6.06 7.82 -31.58
C LEU A 203 7.15 7.96 -32.64
N ALA A 204 8.37 8.26 -32.20
CA ALA A 204 9.57 8.35 -33.00
C ALA A 204 10.55 7.21 -32.64
N ASP A 205 11.85 7.44 -32.80
CA ASP A 205 12.89 6.43 -32.58
C ASP A 205 12.90 5.90 -31.13
N ARG A 206 13.34 4.66 -30.97
CA ARG A 206 13.57 4.07 -29.66
C ARG A 206 14.69 4.82 -28.95
N ASN A 207 14.43 5.21 -27.71
CA ASN A 207 15.42 5.85 -26.86
C ASN A 207 16.48 4.83 -26.37
N ALA A 208 17.62 5.33 -25.91
CA ALA A 208 18.74 4.53 -25.44
C ALA A 208 18.47 3.96 -24.01
N VAL A 209 17.31 3.34 -23.82
CA VAL A 209 16.91 2.62 -22.63
C VAL A 209 16.55 1.18 -22.98
N LYS A 210 17.16 0.21 -22.27
CA LYS A 210 16.96 -1.22 -22.55
C LYS A 210 16.75 -2.01 -21.25
N CYS A 211 15.79 -2.92 -21.26
CA CYS A 211 15.65 -3.92 -20.21
C CYS A 211 16.75 -4.97 -20.34
N GLY A 212 17.66 -5.04 -19.37
CA GLY A 212 18.77 -5.98 -19.36
C GLY A 212 18.36 -7.39 -18.91
N SER A 213 17.38 -7.49 -18.03
CA SER A 213 16.82 -8.75 -17.51
C SER A 213 15.56 -8.47 -16.69
N ILE A 214 14.84 -9.55 -16.36
CA ILE A 214 13.76 -9.52 -15.35
C ILE A 214 14.11 -10.40 -14.17
N GLU A 215 13.53 -10.08 -13.00
CA GLU A 215 13.74 -10.85 -11.77
C GLU A 215 12.81 -12.08 -11.69
N HIS A 216 13.35 -13.21 -11.24
CA HIS A 216 12.59 -14.41 -10.90
C HIS A 216 12.16 -14.33 -9.43
N LYS A 217 10.88 -14.04 -9.21
CA LYS A 217 10.36 -13.64 -7.89
C LYS A 217 9.59 -14.74 -7.16
N MET A 218 9.46 -14.59 -5.85
CA MET A 218 8.62 -15.42 -5.00
C MET A 218 7.14 -15.32 -5.39
N GLY A 219 6.64 -14.11 -5.61
CA GLY A 219 5.24 -13.79 -5.95
C GLY A 219 5.14 -12.69 -7.00
N ILE A 220 3.92 -12.24 -7.28
CA ILE A 220 3.60 -11.26 -8.33
C ILE A 220 4.34 -11.54 -9.65
N LYS A 221 4.35 -12.81 -10.06
CA LYS A 221 5.19 -13.27 -11.17
C LYS A 221 4.73 -12.75 -12.54
N ALA A 222 3.45 -12.43 -12.66
CA ALA A 222 2.89 -11.83 -13.86
C ALA A 222 3.11 -10.31 -13.98
N SER A 223 3.70 -9.68 -12.95
CA SER A 223 4.21 -8.31 -13.01
C SER A 223 5.70 -8.34 -13.35
N SER A 224 6.11 -7.70 -14.46
CA SER A 224 7.53 -7.59 -14.80
C SER A 224 8.27 -6.74 -13.77
N THR A 225 9.44 -7.21 -13.36
CA THR A 225 10.34 -6.48 -12.46
C THR A 225 11.71 -6.46 -13.10
N CYS A 226 12.12 -5.31 -13.60
CA CYS A 226 13.17 -5.16 -14.61
C CYS A 226 14.46 -4.57 -14.05
N VAL A 227 15.57 -4.97 -14.66
CA VAL A 227 16.84 -4.23 -14.64
C VAL A 227 16.86 -3.32 -15.86
N MET A 228 16.82 -2.00 -15.63
CA MET A 228 16.77 -1.00 -16.69
C MET A 228 18.14 -0.33 -16.85
N ASN A 229 18.69 -0.41 -18.06
CA ASN A 229 19.95 0.22 -18.45
C ASN A 229 19.67 1.46 -19.29
N PHE A 230 20.20 2.60 -18.85
CA PHE A 230 20.16 3.88 -19.54
C PHE A 230 21.59 4.15 -20.04
N ASP A 231 21.75 4.30 -21.36
CA ASP A 231 23.05 4.49 -22.01
C ASP A 231 23.04 5.78 -22.84
N GLY A 232 23.05 6.92 -22.14
CA GLY A 232 22.86 8.23 -22.76
C GLY A 232 21.39 8.46 -23.21
N ALA A 233 20.43 7.84 -22.54
CA ALA A 233 19.01 7.99 -22.87
C ALA A 233 18.55 9.44 -22.72
N VAL A 234 17.84 9.96 -23.72
CA VAL A 234 17.32 11.33 -23.70
C VAL A 234 16.22 11.44 -22.64
N GLY A 235 16.38 12.43 -21.75
CA GLY A 235 15.42 12.70 -20.68
C GLY A 235 15.17 14.19 -20.49
N TYR A 236 14.05 14.51 -19.88
CA TYR A 236 13.61 15.88 -19.61
C TYR A 236 13.47 16.09 -18.10
N LEU A 237 13.96 17.22 -17.59
CA LEU A 237 13.89 17.54 -16.17
C LEU A 237 12.43 17.71 -15.72
N VAL A 238 12.07 17.08 -14.62
CA VAL A 238 10.76 17.23 -13.97
C VAL A 238 10.93 18.04 -12.69
N GLY A 239 10.34 19.22 -12.64
CA GLY A 239 10.54 20.19 -11.56
C GLY A 239 11.87 20.93 -11.70
N GLU A 240 12.43 21.34 -10.54
CA GLU A 240 13.67 22.10 -10.49
C GLU A 240 14.90 21.20 -10.28
N PRO A 241 16.10 21.63 -10.71
CA PRO A 241 17.35 20.94 -10.40
C PRO A 241 17.50 20.69 -8.90
N HIS A 242 17.96 19.49 -8.53
CA HIS A 242 18.17 19.08 -7.14
C HIS A 242 16.90 18.98 -6.26
N GLN A 243 15.72 19.04 -6.88
CA GLN A 243 14.40 18.85 -6.22
C GLN A 243 13.75 17.52 -6.60
N GLY A 244 14.51 16.56 -7.09
CA GLY A 244 13.99 15.25 -7.50
C GLY A 244 13.38 14.45 -6.36
N MET A 245 13.92 14.53 -5.14
CA MET A 245 13.35 13.83 -3.99
C MET A 245 11.98 14.38 -3.58
N PRO A 246 11.75 15.69 -3.41
CA PRO A 246 10.42 16.24 -3.17
C PRO A 246 9.40 15.86 -4.25
N ALA A 247 9.80 15.93 -5.53
CA ALA A 247 8.93 15.54 -6.65
C ALA A 247 8.58 14.04 -6.61
N MET A 248 9.54 13.17 -6.32
CA MET A 248 9.33 11.74 -6.19
C MET A 248 8.49 11.39 -4.94
N PHE A 249 8.59 12.15 -3.84
CA PHE A 249 7.75 11.95 -2.66
C PHE A 249 6.27 12.16 -2.94
N THR A 250 5.90 12.97 -3.92
CA THR A 250 4.51 13.11 -4.36
C THR A 250 3.96 11.77 -4.86
N MET A 251 4.71 11.05 -5.69
CA MET A 251 4.39 9.69 -6.12
C MET A 251 4.42 8.72 -4.94
N MET A 252 5.52 8.68 -4.18
CA MET A 252 5.71 7.73 -3.08
C MET A 252 4.65 7.83 -1.98
N ASN A 253 4.15 9.00 -1.67
CA ASN A 253 3.10 9.15 -0.65
C ASN A 253 1.76 8.57 -1.11
N GLN A 254 1.46 8.68 -2.40
CA GLN A 254 0.30 8.02 -3.00
C GLN A 254 0.48 6.51 -3.05
N GLU A 255 1.65 6.05 -3.51
CA GLU A 255 1.98 4.62 -3.58
C GLU A 255 1.98 3.94 -2.21
N ARG A 256 2.40 4.61 -1.14
CA ARG A 256 2.38 4.03 0.21
C ARG A 256 0.98 3.69 0.71
N LEU A 257 -0.03 4.53 0.40
CA LEU A 257 -1.43 4.17 0.68
C LEU A 257 -1.86 2.99 -0.19
N SER A 258 -1.56 3.02 -1.48
CA SER A 258 -1.87 1.94 -2.42
C SER A 258 -1.19 0.62 -2.02
N VAL A 259 0.07 0.64 -1.56
CA VAL A 259 0.76 -0.55 -1.02
C VAL A 259 0.10 -1.08 0.26
N GLY A 260 -0.38 -0.21 1.14
CA GLY A 260 -1.22 -0.62 2.26
C GLY A 260 -2.48 -1.36 1.79
N ILE A 261 -3.14 -0.82 0.77
CA ILE A 261 -4.33 -1.42 0.15
C ILE A 261 -4.02 -2.77 -0.51
N GLN A 262 -2.83 -2.97 -1.09
CA GLN A 262 -2.39 -4.28 -1.60
C GLN A 262 -2.41 -5.34 -0.50
N GLY A 263 -1.85 -5.03 0.68
CA GLY A 263 -1.90 -5.93 1.84
C GLY A 263 -3.34 -6.23 2.28
N LEU A 264 -4.17 -5.20 2.36
CA LEU A 264 -5.59 -5.34 2.70
C LEU A 264 -6.34 -6.20 1.68
N GLY A 265 -6.18 -5.95 0.38
CA GLY A 265 -6.87 -6.69 -0.69
C GLY A 265 -6.51 -8.18 -0.70
N LEU A 266 -5.22 -8.52 -0.56
CA LEU A 266 -4.79 -9.93 -0.48
C LEU A 266 -5.27 -10.60 0.80
N GLY A 267 -5.23 -9.90 1.95
CA GLY A 267 -5.78 -10.39 3.21
C GLY A 267 -7.28 -10.64 3.13
N GLU A 268 -8.03 -9.79 2.42
CA GLU A 268 -9.46 -9.95 2.19
C GLU A 268 -9.77 -11.13 1.27
N ALA A 269 -9.04 -11.29 0.16
CA ALA A 269 -9.20 -12.42 -0.74
C ALA A 269 -8.96 -13.76 -0.02
N ALA A 270 -7.90 -13.83 0.78
CA ALA A 270 -7.60 -15.01 1.59
C ALA A 270 -8.69 -15.28 2.64
N TYR A 271 -9.20 -14.25 3.31
CA TYR A 271 -10.30 -14.38 4.27
C TYR A 271 -11.58 -14.90 3.62
N GLN A 272 -11.98 -14.35 2.46
CA GLN A 272 -13.20 -14.78 1.78
C GLN A 272 -13.11 -16.25 1.33
N GLY A 273 -11.96 -16.64 0.75
CA GLY A 273 -11.69 -18.04 0.40
C GLY A 273 -11.71 -18.96 1.62
N ALA A 274 -11.04 -18.58 2.70
CA ALA A 274 -11.01 -19.35 3.95
C ALA A 274 -12.39 -19.49 4.59
N ARG A 275 -13.19 -18.42 4.58
CA ARG A 275 -14.58 -18.45 5.08
C ARG A 275 -15.46 -19.40 4.28
N ALA A 276 -15.37 -19.36 2.96
CA ALA A 276 -16.12 -20.26 2.07
C ALA A 276 -15.71 -21.72 2.33
N TYR A 277 -14.42 -22.01 2.32
CA TYR A 277 -13.88 -23.33 2.60
C TYR A 277 -14.29 -23.85 3.98
N ALA A 278 -14.23 -23.03 5.03
CA ALA A 278 -14.58 -23.44 6.38
C ALA A 278 -16.06 -23.80 6.56
N LYS A 279 -16.95 -23.22 5.76
CA LYS A 279 -18.38 -23.56 5.75
C LYS A 279 -18.66 -24.89 5.05
N ASP A 280 -17.88 -25.21 4.03
CA ASP A 280 -18.08 -26.40 3.19
C ASP A 280 -17.32 -27.63 3.70
N ARG A 281 -16.09 -27.46 4.20
CA ARG A 281 -15.21 -28.55 4.65
C ARG A 281 -15.77 -29.21 5.90
N LEU A 282 -16.07 -30.51 5.80
CA LEU A 282 -16.52 -31.34 6.91
C LEU A 282 -15.32 -32.04 7.57
N GLN A 283 -15.10 -31.81 8.89
CA GLN A 283 -14.06 -32.49 9.65
C GLN A 283 -14.28 -32.38 11.15
N GLY A 284 -14.34 -33.53 11.82
CA GLY A 284 -14.54 -33.60 13.27
C GLY A 284 -15.99 -33.27 13.71
N ARG A 285 -16.16 -33.04 15.01
CA ARG A 285 -17.42 -32.63 15.63
C ARG A 285 -17.18 -31.43 16.54
N ALA A 286 -18.16 -30.55 16.67
CA ALA A 286 -18.10 -29.47 17.64
C ALA A 286 -17.93 -30.00 19.06
N LEU A 287 -17.12 -29.34 19.89
CA LEU A 287 -16.86 -29.75 21.29
C LEU A 287 -18.13 -29.83 22.13
N THR A 288 -19.17 -29.10 21.75
CA THR A 288 -20.49 -29.05 22.42
C THR A 288 -21.51 -30.03 21.84
N GLY A 289 -21.02 -31.02 21.06
CA GLY A 289 -21.86 -32.02 20.39
C GLY A 289 -22.10 -31.69 18.91
N ALA A 290 -22.49 -32.72 18.14
CA ALA A 290 -22.70 -32.60 16.69
C ALA A 290 -23.66 -31.46 16.32
N LYS A 291 -23.28 -30.60 15.42
CA LYS A 291 -24.10 -29.51 14.87
C LYS A 291 -24.89 -29.95 13.63
N SER A 292 -24.34 -30.92 12.90
CA SER A 292 -24.94 -31.55 11.72
C SER A 292 -25.04 -33.07 11.92
N PRO A 293 -25.96 -33.57 12.76
CA PRO A 293 -26.02 -35.00 13.14
C PRO A 293 -26.18 -35.96 11.96
N ASN A 294 -26.81 -35.51 10.88
CA ASN A 294 -27.09 -36.29 9.68
C ASN A 294 -25.90 -36.31 8.67
N GLN A 295 -24.86 -35.56 8.94
CA GLN A 295 -23.64 -35.51 8.12
C GLN A 295 -22.55 -36.37 8.78
N PRO A 296 -21.55 -36.88 8.01
CA PRO A 296 -20.45 -37.66 8.54
C PRO A 296 -19.56 -36.88 9.53
N ALA A 297 -19.50 -35.55 9.40
CA ALA A 297 -18.81 -34.62 10.29
C ALA A 297 -19.49 -33.27 10.29
N ASP A 298 -19.12 -32.38 11.20
CA ASP A 298 -19.53 -30.97 11.16
C ASP A 298 -18.61 -30.17 10.21
N SER A 299 -19.10 -29.03 9.70
CA SER A 299 -18.26 -28.08 8.99
C SER A 299 -17.21 -27.49 9.95
N ILE A 300 -15.98 -27.25 9.45
CA ILE A 300 -14.87 -26.82 10.32
C ILE A 300 -15.10 -25.44 10.95
N ILE A 301 -16.00 -24.64 10.42
CA ILE A 301 -16.39 -23.32 10.99
C ILE A 301 -16.95 -23.43 12.42
N VAL A 302 -17.38 -24.61 12.87
CA VAL A 302 -17.87 -24.80 14.24
C VAL A 302 -16.75 -24.84 15.28
N HIS A 303 -15.50 -25.08 14.85
CA HIS A 303 -14.36 -25.21 15.76
C HIS A 303 -13.87 -23.83 16.25
N PRO A 304 -13.64 -23.67 17.57
CA PRO A 304 -13.24 -22.39 18.14
C PRO A 304 -11.98 -21.78 17.52
N ASP A 305 -10.96 -22.58 17.19
CA ASP A 305 -9.72 -22.08 16.60
C ASP A 305 -9.90 -21.61 15.15
N VAL A 306 -10.70 -22.32 14.36
CA VAL A 306 -11.07 -21.87 13.00
C VAL A 306 -11.82 -20.53 13.07
N ARG A 307 -12.76 -20.38 14.02
CA ARG A 307 -13.46 -19.11 14.24
C ARG A 307 -12.53 -18.01 14.70
N ARG A 308 -11.55 -18.29 15.55
CA ARG A 308 -10.53 -17.33 15.96
C ARG A 308 -9.75 -16.80 14.75
N MET A 309 -9.27 -17.68 13.87
CA MET A 309 -8.55 -17.30 12.66
C MET A 309 -9.41 -16.44 11.73
N LEU A 310 -10.63 -16.87 11.44
CA LEU A 310 -11.57 -16.12 10.59
C LEU A 310 -11.95 -14.77 11.20
N LEU A 311 -12.23 -14.69 12.51
CA LEU A 311 -12.55 -13.43 13.17
C LEU A 311 -11.35 -12.48 13.26
N THR A 312 -10.13 -13.01 13.41
CA THR A 312 -8.91 -12.19 13.37
C THR A 312 -8.76 -11.53 12.00
N ALA A 313 -8.84 -12.31 10.92
CA ALA A 313 -8.76 -11.76 9.55
C ALA A 313 -9.89 -10.77 9.26
N LYS A 314 -11.13 -11.11 9.65
CA LYS A 314 -12.29 -10.20 9.48
C LYS A 314 -12.10 -8.89 10.23
N ALA A 315 -11.72 -8.93 11.50
CA ALA A 315 -11.60 -7.75 12.35
C ALA A 315 -10.45 -6.83 11.90
N THR A 316 -9.34 -7.40 11.47
CA THR A 316 -8.21 -6.61 10.95
C THR A 316 -8.50 -6.04 9.57
N ASN A 317 -9.04 -6.81 8.63
CA ASN A 317 -9.37 -6.34 7.28
C ASN A 317 -10.43 -5.22 7.31
N GLU A 318 -11.56 -5.42 8.02
CA GLU A 318 -12.61 -4.41 8.08
C GLU A 318 -12.16 -3.13 8.81
N GLY A 319 -11.36 -3.28 9.85
CA GLY A 319 -10.77 -2.14 10.56
C GLY A 319 -9.74 -1.38 9.72
N CYS A 320 -8.87 -2.08 8.99
CA CYS A 320 -7.95 -1.48 8.04
C CYS A 320 -8.68 -0.76 6.91
N ARG A 321 -9.73 -1.37 6.35
CA ARG A 321 -10.56 -0.73 5.32
C ARG A 321 -11.16 0.59 5.82
N ALA A 322 -11.74 0.61 7.01
CA ALA A 322 -12.29 1.83 7.61
C ALA A 322 -11.20 2.91 7.81
N MET A 323 -10.02 2.52 8.31
CA MET A 323 -8.88 3.43 8.49
C MET A 323 -8.33 3.91 7.14
N GLY A 324 -8.18 3.03 6.14
CA GLY A 324 -7.75 3.37 4.78
C GLY A 324 -8.68 4.39 4.12
N MET A 325 -10.00 4.21 4.28
CA MET A 325 -11.00 5.16 3.77
C MET A 325 -10.97 6.50 4.51
N TRP A 326 -10.66 6.52 5.81
CA TRP A 326 -10.47 7.76 6.54
C TRP A 326 -9.27 8.55 5.99
N VAL A 327 -8.14 7.88 5.72
CA VAL A 327 -6.95 8.50 5.13
C VAL A 327 -7.21 8.92 3.68
N ALA A 328 -7.86 8.10 2.86
CA ALA A 328 -8.21 8.45 1.48
C ALA A 328 -9.13 9.67 1.40
N ARG A 329 -10.12 9.76 2.29
CA ARG A 329 -10.98 10.96 2.40
C ARG A 329 -10.19 12.19 2.85
N ALA A 330 -9.22 12.04 3.72
CA ALA A 330 -8.34 13.15 4.12
C ALA A 330 -7.48 13.64 2.94
N LEU A 331 -7.03 12.73 2.05
CA LEU A 331 -6.38 13.11 0.79
C LEU A 331 -7.30 13.95 -0.11
N ASP A 332 -8.57 13.54 -0.26
CA ASP A 332 -9.55 14.33 -1.01
C ASP A 332 -9.75 15.73 -0.39
N THR A 333 -9.83 15.78 0.95
CA THR A 333 -9.95 17.06 1.68
C THR A 333 -8.71 17.94 1.49
N ALA A 334 -7.51 17.38 1.60
CA ALA A 334 -6.25 18.10 1.41
C ALA A 334 -6.13 18.71 0.01
N LYS A 335 -6.69 18.05 -1.00
CA LYS A 335 -6.64 18.50 -2.39
C LYS A 335 -7.75 19.48 -2.76
N HIS A 336 -8.99 19.23 -2.31
CA HIS A 336 -10.18 19.86 -2.88
C HIS A 336 -10.99 20.74 -1.93
N HIS A 337 -10.70 20.76 -0.62
CA HIS A 337 -11.49 21.55 0.32
C HIS A 337 -11.29 23.07 0.06
N GLU A 338 -12.37 23.86 0.13
CA GLU A 338 -12.33 25.32 -0.12
C GLU A 338 -11.46 26.06 0.91
N ASP A 339 -11.56 25.68 2.20
CA ASP A 339 -10.79 26.29 3.28
C ASP A 339 -9.34 25.77 3.29
N PRO A 340 -8.33 26.67 3.10
CA PRO A 340 -6.92 26.31 3.10
C PRO A 340 -6.43 25.75 4.44
N VAL A 341 -7.04 26.15 5.57
CA VAL A 341 -6.69 25.63 6.89
C VAL A 341 -7.07 24.16 6.98
N LYS A 342 -8.25 23.79 6.52
CA LYS A 342 -8.70 22.38 6.48
C LYS A 342 -7.88 21.54 5.51
N ARG A 343 -7.43 22.11 4.39
CA ARG A 343 -6.48 21.41 3.51
C ARG A 343 -5.18 21.10 4.22
N GLU A 344 -4.59 22.08 4.92
CA GLU A 344 -3.34 21.87 5.67
C GLU A 344 -3.53 20.85 6.80
N GLU A 345 -4.63 20.92 7.54
CA GLU A 345 -4.95 19.97 8.61
C GLU A 345 -5.07 18.54 8.09
N ALA A 346 -5.74 18.36 6.97
CA ALA A 346 -5.92 17.07 6.32
C ALA A 346 -4.58 16.52 5.78
N ASP A 347 -3.75 17.35 5.16
CA ASP A 347 -2.42 16.96 4.70
C ASP A 347 -1.53 16.51 5.88
N GLU A 348 -1.52 17.26 6.97
CA GLU A 348 -0.77 16.89 8.19
C GLU A 348 -1.20 15.54 8.76
N PHE A 349 -2.50 15.27 8.75
CA PHE A 349 -3.06 13.97 9.15
C PHE A 349 -2.61 12.86 8.20
N VAL A 350 -2.68 13.06 6.88
CA VAL A 350 -2.21 12.10 5.86
C VAL A 350 -0.73 11.81 6.05
N GLN A 351 0.10 12.85 6.22
CA GLN A 351 1.53 12.71 6.44
C GLN A 351 1.86 11.83 7.66
N LEU A 352 1.10 11.98 8.75
CA LEU A 352 1.24 11.14 9.95
C LEU A 352 0.84 9.68 9.70
N MET A 353 -0.31 9.49 9.02
CA MET A 353 -0.92 8.16 8.91
C MET A 353 -0.30 7.28 7.83
N THR A 354 0.31 7.88 6.81
CA THR A 354 0.88 7.15 5.66
C THR A 354 1.84 6.02 6.06
N PRO A 355 2.88 6.23 6.90
CA PRO A 355 3.75 5.13 7.32
C PRO A 355 3.02 4.04 8.12
N ILE A 356 2.02 4.42 8.91
CA ILE A 356 1.23 3.49 9.72
C ILE A 356 0.37 2.61 8.81
N VAL A 357 -0.35 3.22 7.85
CA VAL A 357 -1.18 2.48 6.88
C VAL A 357 -0.32 1.51 6.09
N LYS A 358 0.79 1.97 5.52
CA LYS A 358 1.66 1.11 4.70
C LYS A 358 2.15 -0.09 5.50
N ALA A 359 2.73 0.12 6.67
CA ALA A 359 3.34 -0.97 7.42
C ALA A 359 2.30 -1.91 8.05
N LEU A 360 1.33 -1.36 8.79
CA LEU A 360 0.33 -2.17 9.48
C LEU A 360 -0.51 -3.02 8.52
N PHE A 361 -0.99 -2.42 7.42
CA PHE A 361 -1.87 -3.14 6.49
C PHE A 361 -1.13 -4.25 5.75
N THR A 362 0.15 -4.02 5.41
CA THR A 362 0.96 -5.06 4.76
C THR A 362 1.37 -6.16 5.72
N ASP A 363 1.65 -5.87 6.98
CA ASP A 363 1.94 -6.89 8.01
C ASP A 363 0.68 -7.73 8.29
N TRP A 364 -0.44 -7.09 8.58
CA TRP A 364 -1.69 -7.81 8.85
C TRP A 364 -2.24 -8.51 7.60
N GLY A 365 -2.08 -7.93 6.42
CA GLY A 365 -2.44 -8.57 5.17
C GLY A 365 -1.66 -9.87 4.96
N PHE A 366 -0.35 -9.83 5.16
CA PHE A 366 0.49 -11.03 5.10
C PHE A 366 0.09 -12.07 6.16
N ASP A 367 -0.14 -11.67 7.41
CA ASP A 367 -0.60 -12.56 8.46
C ASP A 367 -1.96 -13.21 8.10
N ASN A 368 -2.90 -12.44 7.55
CA ASN A 368 -4.22 -12.93 7.16
C ASN A 368 -4.13 -13.93 6.00
N THR A 369 -3.20 -13.75 5.04
CA THR A 369 -2.97 -14.75 3.99
C THR A 369 -2.45 -16.07 4.57
N ASN A 370 -1.57 -16.03 5.58
CA ASN A 370 -1.10 -17.21 6.31
C ASN A 370 -2.24 -17.89 7.09
N LEU A 371 -3.13 -17.10 7.73
CA LEU A 371 -4.32 -17.65 8.37
C LEU A 371 -5.24 -18.34 7.35
N GLY A 372 -5.34 -17.80 6.13
CA GLY A 372 -6.06 -18.43 5.03
C GLY A 372 -5.51 -19.83 4.72
N VAL A 373 -4.21 -19.95 4.53
CA VAL A 373 -3.53 -21.24 4.32
C VAL A 373 -3.80 -22.19 5.50
N GLN A 374 -3.71 -21.69 6.74
CA GLN A 374 -3.95 -22.50 7.94
C GLN A 374 -5.38 -23.05 8.02
N VAL A 375 -6.40 -22.25 7.67
CA VAL A 375 -7.79 -22.69 7.63
C VAL A 375 -8.03 -23.78 6.59
N PHE A 376 -7.37 -23.69 5.43
CA PHE A 376 -7.40 -24.73 4.39
C PHE A 376 -6.66 -26.01 4.79
N GLY A 377 -5.78 -25.95 5.79
CA GLY A 377 -4.92 -27.07 6.19
C GLY A 377 -4.02 -27.54 5.05
N GLY A 378 -3.86 -28.85 4.84
CA GLY A 378 -3.03 -29.38 3.76
C GLY A 378 -3.40 -28.88 2.36
N HIS A 379 -4.68 -28.63 2.10
CA HIS A 379 -5.14 -28.04 0.84
C HIS A 379 -4.58 -26.63 0.62
N GLY A 380 -4.43 -25.81 1.66
CA GLY A 380 -3.88 -24.47 1.55
C GLY A 380 -2.42 -24.42 1.09
N TYR A 381 -1.68 -25.51 1.28
CA TYR A 381 -0.29 -25.65 0.85
C TYR A 381 -0.16 -26.12 -0.61
N ILE A 382 -1.25 -26.59 -1.20
CA ILE A 382 -1.30 -27.16 -2.56
C ILE A 382 -1.65 -26.07 -3.55
N ARG A 383 -0.84 -25.91 -4.62
CA ARG A 383 -0.99 -24.84 -5.64
C ARG A 383 -2.37 -24.82 -6.30
N GLU A 384 -2.95 -25.99 -6.54
CA GLU A 384 -4.26 -26.15 -7.18
C GLU A 384 -5.40 -25.47 -6.42
N TRP A 385 -5.24 -25.23 -5.11
CA TRP A 385 -6.22 -24.49 -4.30
C TRP A 385 -6.02 -22.97 -4.33
N GLY A 386 -4.88 -22.47 -4.82
CA GLY A 386 -4.59 -21.05 -5.04
C GLY A 386 -4.34 -20.20 -3.77
N MET A 387 -4.52 -20.77 -2.57
CA MET A 387 -4.38 -20.00 -1.32
C MET A 387 -2.92 -19.61 -1.04
N GLU A 388 -1.96 -20.48 -1.41
CA GLU A 388 -0.53 -20.24 -1.19
C GLU A 388 -0.01 -19.05 -2.00
N GLN A 389 -0.62 -18.74 -3.17
CA GLN A 389 -0.25 -17.61 -4.00
C GLN A 389 -0.42 -16.29 -3.26
N TYR A 390 -1.51 -16.12 -2.48
CA TYR A 390 -1.73 -14.90 -1.71
C TYR A 390 -0.62 -14.63 -0.69
N VAL A 391 -0.06 -15.67 -0.07
CA VAL A 391 1.10 -15.53 0.84
C VAL A 391 2.33 -15.04 0.09
N ARG A 392 2.61 -15.61 -1.10
CA ARG A 392 3.76 -15.23 -1.91
C ARG A 392 3.64 -13.81 -2.45
N ASP A 393 2.47 -13.44 -2.91
CA ASP A 393 2.20 -12.12 -3.47
C ASP A 393 2.20 -11.03 -2.39
N ALA A 394 1.71 -11.33 -1.18
CA ALA A 394 1.66 -10.37 -0.09
C ALA A 394 3.05 -10.01 0.49
N ARG A 395 4.02 -10.94 0.42
CA ARG A 395 5.31 -10.77 1.11
C ARG A 395 6.10 -9.55 0.65
N ILE A 396 6.04 -9.21 -0.62
CA ILE A 396 6.82 -8.10 -1.18
C ILE A 396 6.35 -6.73 -0.64
N ALA A 397 5.07 -6.59 -0.31
CA ALA A 397 4.50 -5.34 0.17
C ALA A 397 5.11 -4.84 1.49
N GLN A 398 5.69 -5.75 2.30
CA GLN A 398 6.42 -5.39 3.52
C GLN A 398 7.83 -4.84 3.22
N ILE A 399 8.35 -5.04 2.00
CA ILE A 399 9.74 -4.76 1.62
C ILE A 399 9.85 -3.50 0.77
N TYR A 400 9.08 -3.40 -0.33
CA TYR A 400 9.21 -2.30 -1.28
C TYR A 400 8.49 -1.03 -0.81
N GLU A 401 8.70 0.08 -1.51
CA GLU A 401 8.22 1.45 -1.18
C GLU A 401 8.66 1.94 0.21
N GLY A 402 9.86 1.51 0.61
CA GLY A 402 10.41 1.62 1.95
C GLY A 402 9.93 0.48 2.83
N THR A 403 10.86 -0.32 3.35
CA THR A 403 10.54 -1.45 4.24
C THR A 403 9.70 -0.99 5.44
N ASN A 404 8.95 -1.89 6.05
CA ASN A 404 8.10 -1.54 7.20
C ASN A 404 8.92 -0.96 8.37
N GLY A 405 10.17 -1.42 8.58
CA GLY A 405 11.09 -0.79 9.52
C GLY A 405 11.45 0.65 9.16
N ILE A 406 11.62 0.97 7.88
CA ILE A 406 11.83 2.36 7.42
C ILE A 406 10.58 3.22 7.60
N GLN A 407 9.38 2.66 7.42
CA GLN A 407 8.14 3.37 7.76
C GLN A 407 8.07 3.68 9.26
N ALA A 408 8.47 2.74 10.10
CA ALA A 408 8.53 2.95 11.55
C ALA A 408 9.54 4.04 11.95
N LEU A 409 10.72 4.03 11.34
CA LEU A 409 11.72 5.10 11.54
C LEU A 409 11.24 6.46 11.00
N ASP A 410 10.53 6.49 9.88
CA ASP A 410 9.91 7.71 9.35
C ASP A 410 8.87 8.28 10.32
N LEU A 411 8.04 7.40 10.91
CA LEU A 411 7.06 7.80 11.93
C LEU A 411 7.73 8.45 13.13
N VAL A 412 8.66 7.77 13.78
CA VAL A 412 9.26 8.26 15.05
C VAL A 412 10.27 9.38 14.84
N GLY A 413 11.08 9.33 13.78
CA GLY A 413 12.16 10.28 13.53
C GLY A 413 11.76 11.54 12.77
N ARG A 414 10.69 11.50 11.98
CA ARG A 414 10.26 12.62 11.13
C ARG A 414 8.83 13.07 11.39
N LYS A 415 7.85 12.16 11.38
CA LYS A 415 6.43 12.55 11.48
C LYS A 415 6.04 13.02 12.88
N MET A 416 6.49 12.34 13.92
CA MET A 416 6.20 12.72 15.32
C MET A 416 6.71 14.12 15.69
N PRO A 417 7.97 14.49 15.43
CA PRO A 417 8.49 15.82 15.77
C PRO A 417 8.00 16.94 14.82
N SER A 418 7.40 16.60 13.67
CA SER A 418 7.01 17.59 12.65
C SER A 418 6.13 18.69 13.22
N LYS A 419 6.49 19.95 12.88
CA LYS A 419 5.79 21.15 13.31
C LYS A 419 5.53 21.15 14.84
N ALA A 420 6.56 20.79 15.63
CA ALA A 420 6.48 20.67 17.09
C ALA A 420 5.34 19.74 17.56
N GLY A 421 5.21 18.57 16.95
CA GLY A 421 4.21 17.56 17.29
C GLY A 421 2.79 17.89 16.80
N ARG A 422 2.62 18.88 15.91
CA ARG A 422 1.29 19.24 15.38
C ARG A 422 0.67 18.08 14.60
N TYR A 423 1.46 17.27 13.87
CA TYR A 423 0.97 16.09 13.19
C TYR A 423 0.32 15.08 14.14
N LEU A 424 0.95 14.79 15.28
CA LEU A 424 0.36 13.90 16.29
C LEU A 424 -0.98 14.40 16.79
N ARG A 425 -1.13 15.73 16.98
CA ARG A 425 -2.40 16.32 17.44
C ARG A 425 -3.54 16.08 16.47
N ARG A 426 -3.28 15.92 15.15
CA ARG A 426 -4.32 15.62 14.15
C ARG A 426 -4.98 14.26 14.37
N PHE A 427 -4.31 13.36 15.05
CA PHE A 427 -4.89 12.08 15.46
C PHE A 427 -5.31 12.07 16.95
N PHE A 428 -4.46 12.57 17.83
CA PHE A 428 -4.67 12.46 19.26
C PHE A 428 -5.89 13.26 19.76
N HIS A 429 -6.11 14.45 19.24
CA HIS A 429 -7.26 15.27 19.67
C HIS A 429 -8.60 14.63 19.32
N PRO A 430 -8.89 14.26 18.07
CA PRO A 430 -10.17 13.63 17.74
C PRO A 430 -10.42 12.32 18.50
N VAL A 431 -9.38 11.51 18.70
CA VAL A 431 -9.51 10.27 19.49
C VAL A 431 -9.81 10.56 20.95
N LYS A 432 -9.09 11.53 21.54
CA LYS A 432 -9.33 11.93 22.93
C LYS A 432 -10.73 12.50 23.15
N GLU A 433 -11.16 13.42 22.28
CA GLU A 433 -12.50 14.02 22.33
C GLU A 433 -13.60 12.95 22.24
N TYR A 434 -13.42 11.97 21.35
CA TYR A 434 -14.35 10.87 21.21
C TYR A 434 -14.40 9.98 22.47
N ILE A 435 -13.24 9.65 23.03
CA ILE A 435 -13.16 8.88 24.29
C ILE A 435 -13.84 9.63 25.44
N ASP A 436 -13.50 10.92 25.64
CA ASP A 436 -14.05 11.73 26.72
C ASP A 436 -15.59 11.84 26.63
N ALA A 437 -16.12 11.93 25.42
CA ALA A 437 -17.57 12.01 25.21
C ALA A 437 -18.31 10.69 25.43
N ASN A 438 -17.65 9.53 25.27
CA ASN A 438 -18.32 8.24 25.17
C ASN A 438 -17.89 7.19 26.20
N VAL A 439 -16.82 7.40 26.98
CA VAL A 439 -16.28 6.39 27.91
C VAL A 439 -17.26 5.97 29.00
N SER A 440 -18.20 6.85 29.37
CA SER A 440 -19.25 6.60 30.35
C SER A 440 -20.61 6.24 29.73
N ASN A 441 -20.70 6.13 28.40
CA ASN A 441 -21.91 5.73 27.71
C ASN A 441 -22.13 4.22 27.85
N GLY A 442 -23.27 3.78 28.39
CA GLY A 442 -23.53 2.41 28.83
C GLY A 442 -23.11 1.34 27.81
N GLU A 443 -23.83 1.21 26.70
CA GLU A 443 -23.56 0.15 25.71
C GLU A 443 -22.28 0.43 24.90
N LEU A 444 -22.01 1.68 24.54
CA LEU A 444 -20.83 2.05 23.78
C LEU A 444 -19.55 1.97 24.62
N GLY A 445 -19.67 2.10 25.95
CA GLY A 445 -18.55 1.99 26.88
C GLY A 445 -17.79 0.66 26.79
N GLU A 446 -18.47 -0.45 26.38
CA GLU A 446 -17.84 -1.75 26.16
C GLU A 446 -16.71 -1.68 25.08
N PHE A 447 -16.84 -0.78 24.10
CA PHE A 447 -15.87 -0.58 23.03
C PHE A 447 -14.89 0.57 23.35
N VAL A 448 -15.35 1.61 24.01
CA VAL A 448 -14.56 2.82 24.27
C VAL A 448 -13.60 2.67 25.45
N GLN A 449 -13.95 1.90 26.50
CA GLN A 449 -13.04 1.70 27.66
C GLN A 449 -11.76 0.94 27.29
N PRO A 450 -11.78 -0.17 26.51
CA PRO A 450 -10.54 -0.80 26.01
C PRO A 450 -9.71 0.14 25.13
N LEU A 451 -10.38 0.93 24.26
CA LEU A 451 -9.73 1.94 23.44
C LEU A 451 -9.03 3.01 24.29
N ALA A 452 -9.69 3.53 25.33
CA ALA A 452 -9.13 4.51 26.24
C ALA A 452 -7.86 4.00 26.92
N LYS A 453 -7.85 2.75 27.36
CA LYS A 453 -6.68 2.10 27.96
C LYS A 453 -5.52 1.96 26.98
N ALA A 454 -5.78 1.55 25.74
CA ALA A 454 -4.77 1.43 24.69
C ALA A 454 -4.24 2.81 24.26
N PHE A 455 -5.11 3.80 24.16
CA PHE A 455 -4.75 5.19 23.84
C PHE A 455 -3.87 5.83 24.92
N MET A 456 -4.14 5.59 26.18
CA MET A 456 -3.28 6.04 27.30
C MET A 456 -1.86 5.44 27.17
N ARG A 457 -1.74 4.16 26.82
CA ARG A 457 -0.42 3.53 26.56
C ARG A 457 0.30 4.20 25.39
N LEU A 458 -0.42 4.49 24.30
CA LEU A 458 0.15 5.20 23.15
C LEU A 458 0.64 6.59 23.52
N GLN A 459 -0.12 7.36 24.33
CA GLN A 459 0.28 8.68 24.79
C GLN A 459 1.54 8.61 25.68
N GLN A 460 1.59 7.66 26.60
CA GLN A 460 2.74 7.45 27.47
C GLN A 460 3.97 7.02 26.65
N ALA A 461 3.83 6.05 25.75
CA ALA A 461 4.91 5.62 24.86
C ALA A 461 5.44 6.79 23.99
N THR A 462 4.55 7.65 23.48
CA THR A 462 4.93 8.84 22.71
C THR A 462 5.81 9.79 23.53
N GLY A 463 5.43 10.06 24.77
CA GLY A 463 6.21 10.93 25.67
C GLY A 463 7.59 10.36 26.00
N GLU A 464 7.65 9.07 26.35
CA GLU A 464 8.90 8.37 26.65
C GLU A 464 9.85 8.31 25.45
N LEU A 465 9.34 7.95 24.28
CA LEU A 465 10.13 7.94 23.05
C LEU A 465 10.69 9.31 22.68
N ALA A 466 9.89 10.36 22.81
CA ALA A 466 10.35 11.72 22.56
C ALA A 466 11.47 12.11 23.53
N GLN A 467 11.33 11.79 24.83
CA GLN A 467 12.33 12.11 25.84
C GLN A 467 13.63 11.31 25.68
N ARG A 468 13.52 9.99 25.46
CA ARG A 468 14.67 9.09 25.34
C ARG A 468 15.39 9.29 24.01
N GLY A 469 14.66 9.40 22.89
CA GLY A 469 15.21 9.59 21.56
C GLY A 469 15.99 10.91 21.39
N MET A 470 15.63 11.96 22.16
CA MET A 470 16.44 13.19 22.19
C MET A 470 17.80 13.00 22.85
N LYS A 471 17.94 12.05 23.76
CA LYS A 471 19.19 11.76 24.47
C LYS A 471 20.05 10.73 23.74
N ASN A 472 19.39 9.71 23.20
CA ASN A 472 20.00 8.62 22.44
C ASN A 472 19.06 8.22 21.29
N PRO A 473 19.42 8.47 20.00
CA PRO A 473 18.61 8.09 18.85
C PRO A 473 18.30 6.59 18.77
N ASP A 474 19.18 5.72 19.28
CA ASP A 474 18.97 4.26 19.28
C ASP A 474 17.73 3.87 20.10
N GLU A 475 17.36 4.62 21.12
CA GLU A 475 16.14 4.39 21.90
C GLU A 475 14.87 4.52 21.02
N ALA A 476 14.85 5.52 20.13
CA ALA A 476 13.74 5.69 19.18
C ALA A 476 13.80 4.63 18.08
N GLY A 477 14.99 4.29 17.59
CA GLY A 477 15.20 3.27 16.56
C GLY A 477 14.76 1.89 17.03
N ALA A 478 15.18 1.48 18.24
CA ALA A 478 14.87 0.17 18.82
C ALA A 478 13.37 -0.04 19.07
N ALA A 479 12.63 1.02 19.36
CA ALA A 479 11.19 0.94 19.67
C ALA A 479 10.28 1.30 18.48
N ALA A 480 10.84 1.67 17.33
CA ALA A 480 10.08 2.25 16.22
C ALA A 480 8.99 1.33 15.68
N THR A 481 9.32 0.04 15.49
CA THR A 481 8.38 -0.95 14.93
C THR A 481 7.23 -1.22 15.89
N GLU A 482 7.51 -1.48 17.17
CA GLU A 482 6.51 -1.70 18.20
C GLU A 482 5.63 -0.46 18.39
N PHE A 483 6.20 0.73 18.32
CA PHE A 483 5.46 1.98 18.41
C PHE A 483 4.50 2.16 17.22
N LEU A 484 4.94 1.87 16.01
CA LEU A 484 4.08 1.92 14.83
C LEU A 484 2.90 0.94 14.97
N HIS A 485 3.15 -0.29 15.41
CA HIS A 485 2.10 -1.28 15.63
C HIS A 485 1.15 -0.88 16.77
N LEU A 486 1.66 -0.32 17.87
CA LEU A 486 0.84 0.21 18.97
C LEU A 486 -0.07 1.33 18.45
N PHE A 487 0.49 2.26 17.66
CA PHE A 487 -0.28 3.34 17.06
C PHE A 487 -1.39 2.80 16.15
N GLY A 488 -1.04 1.85 15.28
CA GLY A 488 -1.98 1.21 14.36
C GLY A 488 -3.12 0.47 15.07
N LEU A 489 -2.80 -0.28 16.14
CA LEU A 489 -3.82 -0.94 16.98
C LEU A 489 -4.83 0.07 17.56
N VAL A 490 -4.34 1.20 18.04
CA VAL A 490 -5.22 2.26 18.60
C VAL A 490 -6.05 2.91 17.50
N ALA A 491 -5.45 3.18 16.33
CA ALA A 491 -6.15 3.81 15.20
C ALA A 491 -7.28 2.91 14.67
N VAL A 492 -7.01 1.63 14.48
CA VAL A 492 -8.04 0.64 14.08
C VAL A 492 -9.08 0.44 15.20
N GLY A 493 -8.65 0.45 16.46
CA GLY A 493 -9.58 0.42 17.61
C GLY A 493 -10.54 1.60 17.63
N PHE A 494 -10.05 2.79 17.30
CA PHE A 494 -10.90 3.98 17.14
C PHE A 494 -11.93 3.81 16.01
N MET A 495 -11.53 3.25 14.87
CA MET A 495 -12.48 2.94 13.78
C MET A 495 -13.54 1.93 14.23
N TRP A 496 -13.15 0.88 14.95
CA TRP A 496 -14.09 -0.10 15.47
C TRP A 496 -15.07 0.50 16.49
N ALA A 497 -14.63 1.38 17.38
CA ALA A 497 -15.51 2.07 18.32
C ALA A 497 -16.56 2.93 17.57
N ARG A 498 -16.14 3.65 16.54
CA ARG A 498 -17.06 4.43 15.70
C ARG A 498 -18.02 3.58 14.88
N MET A 499 -17.56 2.45 14.34
CA MET A 499 -18.44 1.50 13.64
C MET A 499 -19.45 0.86 14.60
N ALA A 500 -19.03 0.56 15.84
CA ALA A 500 -19.92 0.03 16.88
C ALA A 500 -21.01 1.05 17.26
N GLU A 501 -20.67 2.33 17.40
CA GLU A 501 -21.64 3.41 17.65
C GLU A 501 -22.74 3.44 16.59
N ILE A 502 -22.37 3.39 15.31
CA ILE A 502 -23.32 3.35 14.20
C ILE A 502 -24.16 2.07 14.24
N ALA A 503 -23.53 0.93 14.50
CA ALA A 503 -24.20 -0.37 14.54
C ALA A 503 -25.19 -0.45 15.71
N LEU A 504 -24.87 0.09 16.89
CA LEU A 504 -25.79 0.20 18.03
C LEU A 504 -27.01 1.05 17.68
N ALA A 505 -26.80 2.19 17.02
CA ALA A 505 -27.89 3.09 16.61
C ALA A 505 -28.84 2.47 15.57
N LYS A 506 -28.35 1.49 14.79
CA LYS A 506 -29.11 0.85 13.69
C LYS A 506 -29.56 -0.60 13.96
N GLN A 507 -29.39 -1.11 15.17
CA GLN A 507 -29.79 -2.48 15.50
C GLN A 507 -31.28 -2.78 15.24
N GLY A 508 -32.17 -1.79 15.33
CA GLY A 508 -33.59 -1.95 15.05
C GLY A 508 -33.92 -2.23 13.58
N ASP A 509 -33.03 -1.88 12.67
CA ASP A 509 -33.19 -2.00 11.21
C ASP A 509 -32.35 -3.14 10.62
N ASP A 510 -31.88 -4.09 11.45
CA ASP A 510 -30.89 -5.14 11.07
C ASP A 510 -31.60 -6.41 10.56
N GLU A 511 -32.20 -6.34 9.36
CA GLU A 511 -32.97 -7.46 8.78
C GLU A 511 -32.06 -8.67 8.42
N ASP A 512 -30.82 -8.45 8.01
CA ASP A 512 -29.89 -9.49 7.54
C ASP A 512 -28.73 -9.79 8.52
N GLY A 513 -28.72 -9.16 9.68
CA GLY A 513 -27.72 -9.38 10.74
C GLY A 513 -26.38 -8.67 10.50
N PHE A 514 -26.35 -7.67 9.61
CA PHE A 514 -25.15 -6.91 9.29
C PHE A 514 -24.61 -6.14 10.51
N TYR A 515 -25.46 -5.35 11.19
CA TYR A 515 -25.05 -4.55 12.35
C TYR A 515 -24.71 -5.43 13.56
N LYS A 516 -25.47 -6.50 13.77
CA LYS A 516 -25.13 -7.53 14.77
C LYS A 516 -23.76 -8.15 14.50
N GLY A 517 -23.45 -8.47 13.24
CA GLY A 517 -22.14 -8.98 12.84
C GLY A 517 -21.02 -7.97 13.11
N LYS A 518 -21.26 -6.67 12.86
CA LYS A 518 -20.30 -5.60 13.16
C LYS A 518 -20.01 -5.48 14.66
N LEU A 519 -21.05 -5.51 15.51
CA LEU A 519 -20.88 -5.44 16.97
C LEU A 519 -20.07 -6.61 17.51
N ILE A 520 -20.35 -7.83 17.06
CA ILE A 520 -19.61 -9.02 17.47
C ILE A 520 -18.13 -8.92 17.03
N THR A 521 -17.89 -8.44 15.80
CA THR A 521 -16.53 -8.26 15.28
C THR A 521 -15.79 -7.15 16.03
N ALA A 522 -16.44 -6.04 16.33
CA ALA A 522 -15.89 -4.95 17.16
C ALA A 522 -15.50 -5.46 18.56
N LYS A 523 -16.39 -6.22 19.20
CA LYS A 523 -16.13 -6.85 20.50
C LYS A 523 -14.93 -7.79 20.44
N PHE A 524 -14.86 -8.65 19.42
CA PHE A 524 -13.69 -9.50 19.19
C PHE A 524 -12.39 -8.69 19.05
N TYR A 525 -12.42 -7.59 18.31
CA TYR A 525 -11.26 -6.71 18.17
C TYR A 525 -10.82 -6.16 19.53
N MET A 526 -11.75 -5.61 20.31
CA MET A 526 -11.47 -5.02 21.63
C MET A 526 -10.94 -6.04 22.64
N GLU A 527 -11.43 -7.29 22.60
CA GLU A 527 -11.09 -8.33 23.57
C GLU A 527 -9.87 -9.19 23.16
N ARG A 528 -9.60 -9.35 21.85
CA ARG A 528 -8.63 -10.33 21.35
C ARG A 528 -7.48 -9.72 20.53
N VAL A 529 -7.68 -8.57 19.89
CA VAL A 529 -6.66 -7.93 19.07
C VAL A 529 -6.03 -6.75 19.80
N LEU A 530 -6.83 -5.80 20.25
CA LEU A 530 -6.38 -4.58 20.92
C LEU A 530 -5.53 -4.82 22.21
N PRO A 531 -5.74 -5.91 23.01
CA PRO A 531 -4.90 -6.19 24.16
C PRO A 531 -3.41 -6.38 23.87
N GLN A 532 -3.02 -6.70 22.63
CA GLN A 532 -1.62 -6.74 22.20
C GLN A 532 -0.89 -5.41 22.48
N SER A 533 -1.64 -4.31 22.55
CA SER A 533 -1.12 -3.00 22.95
C SER A 533 -0.35 -3.03 24.29
N GLY A 534 -0.66 -3.98 25.18
CA GLY A 534 0.06 -4.15 26.44
C GLY A 534 1.46 -4.72 26.29
N ALA A 535 1.62 -5.73 25.42
CA ALA A 535 2.91 -6.34 25.12
C ALA A 535 3.81 -5.36 24.35
N LEU A 536 3.27 -4.72 23.31
CA LEU A 536 4.00 -3.70 22.54
C LEU A 536 4.47 -2.54 23.44
N PHE A 537 3.59 -2.06 24.32
CA PHE A 537 3.96 -1.03 25.29
C PHE A 537 5.14 -1.47 26.18
N SER A 538 5.12 -2.69 26.69
CA SER A 538 6.21 -3.23 27.52
C SER A 538 7.53 -3.34 26.73
N GLN A 539 7.47 -3.74 25.47
CA GLN A 539 8.64 -3.80 24.59
C GLN A 539 9.22 -2.40 24.33
N ILE A 540 8.39 -1.41 24.02
CA ILE A 540 8.80 -0.01 23.85
C ILE A 540 9.51 0.51 25.12
N MET A 541 8.99 0.17 26.29
CA MET A 541 9.53 0.63 27.56
C MET A 541 10.86 -0.04 27.95
N SER A 542 11.22 -1.18 27.34
CA SER A 542 12.46 -1.92 27.66
C SER A 542 13.75 -1.18 27.22
N GLY A 543 13.66 -0.26 26.25
CA GLY A 543 14.80 0.51 25.76
C GLY A 543 15.65 -0.25 24.73
N SER A 544 16.78 0.35 24.34
CA SER A 544 17.65 -0.13 23.27
C SER A 544 18.75 -1.10 23.69
N SER A 545 19.10 -1.16 25.00
CA SER A 545 20.32 -1.82 25.48
C SER A 545 20.44 -3.28 25.06
N THR A 546 19.38 -4.08 25.23
CA THR A 546 19.40 -5.51 24.86
C THR A 546 19.61 -5.77 23.38
N MET A 547 19.30 -4.80 22.50
CA MET A 547 19.55 -4.91 21.07
C MET A 547 20.94 -4.43 20.67
N MET A 548 21.42 -3.36 21.33
CA MET A 548 22.64 -2.65 20.92
C MET A 548 23.90 -3.08 21.68
N GLU A 549 23.76 -3.83 22.78
CA GLU A 549 24.90 -4.33 23.57
C GLU A 549 25.47 -5.65 23.06
N LEU A 550 24.78 -6.37 22.17
CA LEU A 550 25.29 -7.59 21.60
C LEU A 550 26.36 -7.27 20.54
N ASP A 551 27.59 -7.74 20.76
CA ASP A 551 28.68 -7.58 19.82
C ASP A 551 28.35 -8.28 18.48
N GLU A 552 28.76 -7.67 17.36
CA GLU A 552 28.46 -8.19 16.00
C GLU A 552 28.95 -9.63 15.80
N GLU A 553 30.05 -10.02 16.44
CA GLU A 553 30.64 -11.35 16.36
C GLU A 553 29.81 -12.44 17.09
N LEU A 554 28.83 -12.02 17.90
CA LEU A 554 27.97 -12.95 18.66
C LEU A 554 26.61 -13.23 17.97
N PHE A 555 26.33 -12.59 16.81
CA PHE A 555 25.15 -12.89 15.98
C PHE A 555 25.38 -14.22 15.17
#